data_de4a40425cef82d6a08866be84e01fc2
#
_entry.id   de4a40425cef82d6a08866be84e01fc2
#
_cell.length_a   1.000
_cell.length_b   1.000
_cell.length_c   1.000
_cell.angle_alpha   90.00
_cell.angle_beta   90.00
_cell.angle_gamma   90.00
#
_symmetry.space_group_name_H-M   'P 1'
#
loop_
_entity.id
_entity.type
_entity.pdbx_description
1 polymer ?
#
loop_
_entity_poly.entity_id
_entity_poly.type
_entity_poly.pdbx_seq_one_letter_code
_entity_poly.pdbx_strand_id
1 'polypeptide(L)'
;MLKIGKIRIIGFLLLSFVFSTEILISQVTFEAKLSKKKLGLNERLRIDFVMNENGDDFTPPDFKGFNVVGGPNQSVSNSWINGKRSFSKTYSYFLSPQLKGKIKILQATVKISGEIYKTSPLIVEVTSAVDKPNDPNNIDYIADENIHLVAEISNSNPYLNEGITILYKLYYRNPITISDVQELESPKFSDFWNHIIKIPKKSRL
;
A
#
# COMPACT_ATOMS: atom_id res chain seq x y z
N MET A 1 -39.61 14.48 -54.94
CA MET A 1 -39.54 13.31 -54.04
C MET A 1 -38.20 13.11 -53.32
N LEU A 2 -37.20 14.01 -53.44
CA LEU A 2 -35.85 13.82 -52.88
C LEU A 2 -35.64 14.40 -51.46
N LYS A 3 -36.53 15.22 -50.92
CA LYS A 3 -36.34 15.88 -49.60
C LYS A 3 -36.69 15.02 -48.38
N ILE A 4 -37.62 14.10 -48.52
CA ILE A 4 -38.12 13.30 -47.38
C ILE A 4 -37.09 12.18 -46.98
N GLY A 5 -36.36 11.64 -47.95
CA GLY A 5 -35.34 10.61 -47.69
C GLY A 5 -34.14 11.17 -46.91
N LYS A 6 -33.70 12.38 -47.20
CA LYS A 6 -32.56 13.01 -46.50
C LYS A 6 -32.90 13.33 -45.04
N ILE A 7 -34.12 13.77 -44.73
CA ILE A 7 -34.57 14.05 -43.35
C ILE A 7 -34.66 12.75 -42.53
N ARG A 8 -35.10 11.65 -43.12
CA ARG A 8 -35.13 10.33 -42.44
C ARG A 8 -33.73 9.78 -42.14
N ILE A 9 -32.78 9.98 -43.05
CA ILE A 9 -31.36 9.56 -42.86
C ILE A 9 -30.70 10.39 -41.80
N ILE A 10 -30.91 11.71 -41.76
CA ILE A 10 -30.37 12.62 -40.75
C ILE A 10 -30.96 12.31 -39.38
N GLY A 11 -32.27 12.01 -39.30
CA GLY A 11 -32.96 11.59 -38.07
C GLY A 11 -32.42 10.26 -37.52
N PHE A 12 -32.13 9.31 -38.41
CA PHE A 12 -31.54 8.02 -38.01
C PHE A 12 -30.08 8.15 -37.58
N LEU A 13 -29.28 9.04 -38.20
CA LEU A 13 -27.89 9.35 -37.78
C LEU A 13 -27.84 10.11 -36.44
N LEU A 14 -28.79 11.03 -36.20
CA LEU A 14 -28.91 11.72 -34.92
C LEU A 14 -29.33 10.76 -33.80
N LEU A 15 -30.28 9.83 -34.07
CA LEU A 15 -30.71 8.82 -33.11
C LEU A 15 -29.61 7.84 -32.78
N SER A 16 -28.76 7.46 -33.73
CA SER A 16 -27.60 6.60 -33.52
C SER A 16 -26.52 7.26 -32.64
N PHE A 17 -26.36 8.59 -32.70
CA PHE A 17 -25.39 9.32 -31.89
C PHE A 17 -25.80 9.45 -30.41
N VAL A 18 -27.11 9.44 -30.12
CA VAL A 18 -27.64 9.50 -28.73
C VAL A 18 -27.43 8.18 -27.97
N PHE A 19 -27.30 7.05 -28.67
CA PHE A 19 -27.07 5.74 -28.04
C PHE A 19 -25.58 5.40 -27.78
N SER A 20 -24.65 6.27 -28.17
CA SER A 20 -23.20 6.05 -27.98
C SER A 20 -22.62 6.66 -26.71
N THR A 21 -23.43 7.07 -25.74
CA THR A 21 -22.93 7.45 -24.42
C THR A 21 -22.53 6.20 -23.66
N GLU A 22 -21.32 5.74 -23.88
CA GLU A 22 -20.69 4.75 -23.00
C GLU A 22 -20.57 5.37 -21.60
N ILE A 23 -21.36 4.85 -20.66
CA ILE A 23 -21.21 5.19 -19.26
C ILE A 23 -19.89 4.52 -18.83
N LEU A 24 -18.81 5.29 -18.77
CA LEU A 24 -17.55 4.89 -18.15
C LEU A 24 -17.80 4.74 -16.63
N ILE A 25 -18.37 3.61 -16.24
CA ILE A 25 -18.42 3.23 -14.83
C ILE A 25 -16.99 2.89 -14.45
N SER A 26 -16.44 3.63 -13.50
CA SER A 26 -15.16 3.30 -12.89
C SER A 26 -15.26 1.88 -12.35
N GLN A 27 -14.52 0.97 -12.94
CA GLN A 27 -14.52 -0.43 -12.51
C GLN A 27 -13.90 -0.53 -11.11
N VAL A 28 -14.60 -1.17 -10.19
CA VAL A 28 -14.07 -1.51 -8.87
C VAL A 28 -12.92 -2.49 -9.05
N THR A 29 -11.78 -2.17 -8.45
CA THR A 29 -10.59 -3.02 -8.48
C THR A 29 -10.18 -3.40 -7.07
N PHE A 30 -9.79 -4.67 -6.90
CA PHE A 30 -9.18 -5.18 -5.68
C PHE A 30 -8.05 -6.13 -6.06
N GLU A 31 -6.82 -5.71 -5.78
CA GLU A 31 -5.61 -6.38 -6.25
C GLU A 31 -4.64 -6.64 -5.10
N ALA A 32 -3.89 -7.75 -5.19
CA ALA A 32 -2.75 -8.02 -4.34
C ALA A 32 -1.45 -7.74 -5.09
N LYS A 33 -0.51 -7.02 -4.47
CA LYS A 33 0.78 -6.64 -5.04
C LYS A 33 1.91 -7.09 -4.13
N LEU A 34 2.94 -7.70 -4.72
CA LEU A 34 4.15 -8.12 -4.01
C LEU A 34 5.26 -7.09 -4.23
N SER A 35 6.04 -6.79 -3.20
CA SER A 35 7.25 -5.97 -3.34
C SER A 35 8.32 -6.66 -4.20
N LYS A 36 8.36 -8.00 -4.17
CA LYS A 36 9.24 -8.83 -5.00
C LYS A 36 8.60 -10.20 -5.24
N LYS A 37 8.88 -10.83 -6.39
CA LYS A 37 8.38 -12.18 -6.73
C LYS A 37 9.35 -13.30 -6.32
N LYS A 38 10.60 -12.96 -6.03
CA LYS A 38 11.67 -13.86 -5.62
C LYS A 38 12.44 -13.24 -4.45
N LEU A 39 12.71 -14.04 -3.42
CA LEU A 39 13.46 -13.59 -2.24
C LEU A 39 14.19 -14.75 -1.57
N GLY A 40 15.21 -14.42 -0.79
CA GLY A 40 15.92 -15.38 0.07
C GLY A 40 15.12 -15.71 1.33
N LEU A 41 15.41 -16.85 1.94
CA LEU A 41 14.77 -17.31 3.18
C LEU A 41 14.96 -16.34 4.36
N ASN A 42 16.02 -15.55 4.34
CA ASN A 42 16.37 -14.52 5.36
C ASN A 42 15.89 -13.11 4.99
N GLU A 43 15.14 -12.95 3.90
CA GLU A 43 14.58 -11.67 3.49
C GLU A 43 13.11 -11.54 3.89
N ARG A 44 12.59 -10.31 3.87
CA ARG A 44 11.18 -9.99 4.11
C ARG A 44 10.48 -9.64 2.82
N LEU A 45 9.21 -9.99 2.73
CA LEU A 45 8.31 -9.70 1.64
C LEU A 45 7.20 -8.77 2.15
N ARG A 46 6.98 -7.65 1.47
CA ARG A 46 5.76 -6.86 1.67
C ARG A 46 4.71 -7.28 0.64
N ILE A 47 3.49 -7.49 1.11
CA ILE A 47 2.30 -7.69 0.28
C ILE A 47 1.29 -6.60 0.59
N ASP A 48 0.80 -5.95 -0.45
CA ASP A 48 -0.18 -4.88 -0.39
C ASP A 48 -1.49 -5.34 -1.05
N PHE A 49 -2.61 -5.20 -0.35
CA PHE A 49 -3.95 -5.42 -0.87
C PHE A 49 -4.58 -4.06 -1.13
N VAL A 50 -4.71 -3.70 -2.41
CA VAL A 50 -5.09 -2.36 -2.85
C VAL A 50 -6.47 -2.39 -3.47
N MET A 51 -7.35 -1.49 -3.05
CA MET A 51 -8.67 -1.29 -3.63
C MET A 51 -8.88 0.19 -4.00
N ASN A 52 -9.63 0.44 -5.06
CA ASN A 52 -9.94 1.79 -5.55
C ASN A 52 -11.27 2.36 -5.03
N GLU A 53 -11.99 1.60 -4.20
CA GLU A 53 -13.22 1.99 -3.54
C GLU A 53 -13.16 1.61 -2.06
N ASN A 54 -13.97 2.29 -1.21
CA ASN A 54 -14.02 1.93 0.20
C ASN A 54 -14.71 0.59 0.40
N GLY A 55 -14.00 -0.34 1.04
CA GLY A 55 -14.49 -1.68 1.34
C GLY A 55 -14.42 -1.99 2.82
N ASP A 56 -15.33 -2.89 3.25
CA ASP A 56 -15.45 -3.41 4.60
C ASP A 56 -15.17 -4.91 4.62
N ASP A 57 -15.13 -5.53 5.80
CA ASP A 57 -14.94 -6.99 5.98
C ASP A 57 -13.72 -7.55 5.22
N PHE A 58 -12.60 -6.79 5.21
CA PHE A 58 -11.37 -7.29 4.62
C PHE A 58 -10.87 -8.52 5.36
N THR A 59 -10.69 -9.62 4.61
CA THR A 59 -10.14 -10.87 5.13
C THR A 59 -8.86 -11.21 4.35
N PRO A 60 -7.69 -11.20 5.01
CA PRO A 60 -6.44 -11.61 4.38
C PRO A 60 -6.45 -13.10 4.05
N PRO A 61 -5.61 -13.57 3.12
CA PRO A 61 -5.41 -15.00 2.92
C PRO A 61 -4.68 -15.64 4.11
N ASP A 62 -4.80 -16.95 4.21
CA ASP A 62 -3.88 -17.73 5.04
C ASP A 62 -2.48 -17.69 4.39
N PHE A 63 -1.52 -17.07 5.06
CA PHE A 63 -0.14 -16.91 4.59
C PHE A 63 0.70 -18.17 4.79
N LYS A 64 0.18 -19.35 4.36
CA LYS A 64 0.90 -20.63 4.49
C LYS A 64 2.31 -20.53 3.92
N GLY A 65 3.29 -20.99 4.69
CA GLY A 65 4.71 -20.92 4.33
C GLY A 65 5.40 -19.60 4.67
N PHE A 66 4.67 -18.67 5.29
CA PHE A 66 5.20 -17.41 5.80
C PHE A 66 4.77 -17.18 7.25
N ASN A 67 5.63 -16.51 8.01
CA ASN A 67 5.26 -15.87 9.27
C ASN A 67 4.88 -14.42 8.98
N VAL A 68 3.76 -13.94 9.54
CA VAL A 68 3.42 -12.53 9.55
C VAL A 68 4.27 -11.83 10.61
N VAL A 69 5.18 -10.97 10.18
CA VAL A 69 6.10 -10.23 11.07
C VAL A 69 5.70 -8.76 11.23
N GLY A 70 4.65 -8.32 10.54
CA GLY A 70 4.07 -6.99 10.69
C GLY A 70 2.78 -6.82 9.88
N GLY A 71 1.91 -5.92 10.34
CA GLY A 71 0.61 -5.64 9.72
C GLY A 71 -0.59 -6.28 10.45
N PRO A 72 -1.83 -6.00 9.96
CA PRO A 72 -2.11 -5.12 8.82
C PRO A 72 -1.84 -3.64 9.09
N ASN A 73 -1.06 -3.00 8.24
CA ASN A 73 -1.00 -1.54 8.20
C ASN A 73 -2.03 -1.05 7.17
N GLN A 74 -2.92 -0.15 7.58
CA GLN A 74 -3.92 0.43 6.71
C GLN A 74 -3.48 1.82 6.26
N SER A 75 -3.58 2.08 4.95
CA SER A 75 -3.40 3.40 4.36
C SER A 75 -4.60 3.74 3.50
N VAL A 76 -5.10 4.97 3.62
CA VAL A 76 -6.18 5.50 2.78
C VAL A 76 -5.68 6.76 2.11
N SER A 77 -5.79 6.83 0.79
CA SER A 77 -5.47 8.00 -0.01
C SER A 77 -6.70 8.44 -0.77
N ASN A 78 -7.04 9.72 -0.66
CA ASN A 78 -8.13 10.33 -1.41
C ASN A 78 -7.59 11.61 -2.04
N SER A 79 -7.54 11.67 -3.36
CA SER A 79 -7.03 12.83 -4.08
C SER A 79 -8.05 13.35 -5.09
N TRP A 80 -8.02 14.66 -5.30
CA TRP A 80 -8.86 15.34 -6.27
C TRP A 80 -7.97 16.19 -7.17
N ILE A 81 -7.78 15.76 -8.41
CA ILE A 81 -6.91 16.45 -9.37
C ILE A 81 -7.70 16.69 -10.65
N ASN A 82 -7.78 17.93 -11.07
CA ASN A 82 -8.47 18.35 -12.31
C ASN A 82 -9.92 17.81 -12.41
N GLY A 83 -10.68 17.88 -11.31
CA GLY A 83 -12.06 17.38 -11.27
C GLY A 83 -12.21 15.87 -11.22
N LYS A 84 -11.12 15.10 -11.25
CA LYS A 84 -11.13 13.64 -11.12
C LYS A 84 -10.79 13.24 -9.69
N ARG A 85 -11.67 12.48 -9.06
CA ARG A 85 -11.45 11.87 -7.76
C ARG A 85 -10.70 10.55 -7.95
N SER A 86 -9.66 10.33 -7.16
CA SER A 86 -8.94 9.08 -7.04
C SER A 86 -8.97 8.63 -5.58
N PHE A 87 -9.39 7.41 -5.34
CA PHE A 87 -9.43 6.79 -4.02
C PHE A 87 -8.57 5.53 -4.05
N SER A 88 -7.83 5.28 -2.97
CA SER A 88 -7.09 4.04 -2.77
C SER A 88 -7.06 3.70 -1.29
N LYS A 89 -7.46 2.47 -0.94
CA LYS A 89 -7.31 1.91 0.40
C LYS A 89 -6.42 0.68 0.29
N THR A 90 -5.40 0.61 1.14
CA THR A 90 -4.38 -0.43 1.08
C THR A 90 -4.20 -1.06 2.46
N TYR A 91 -4.16 -2.40 2.50
CA TYR A 91 -3.74 -3.17 3.66
C TYR A 91 -2.39 -3.81 3.35
N SER A 92 -1.37 -3.52 4.15
CA SER A 92 0.00 -4.01 3.96
C SER A 92 0.39 -4.99 5.06
N TYR A 93 0.98 -6.11 4.65
CA TYR A 93 1.59 -7.09 5.55
C TYR A 93 3.05 -7.28 5.23
N PHE A 94 3.83 -7.55 6.26
CA PHE A 94 5.23 -7.97 6.14
C PHE A 94 5.34 -9.44 6.51
N LEU A 95 5.91 -10.22 5.61
CA LEU A 95 6.00 -11.67 5.70
C LEU A 95 7.45 -12.11 5.73
N SER A 96 7.77 -13.08 6.57
CA SER A 96 9.06 -13.78 6.60
C SER A 96 8.86 -15.20 6.12
N PRO A 97 9.54 -15.67 5.07
CA PRO A 97 9.38 -17.02 4.58
C PRO A 97 9.88 -18.06 5.59
N GLN A 98 9.18 -19.21 5.68
CA GLN A 98 9.56 -20.34 6.53
C GLN A 98 10.14 -21.49 5.72
N LEU A 99 9.79 -21.59 4.43
CA LEU A 99 10.12 -22.70 3.57
C LEU A 99 10.68 -22.18 2.25
N LYS A 100 11.60 -22.97 1.65
CA LYS A 100 12.12 -22.74 0.30
C LYS A 100 11.17 -23.31 -0.75
N GLY A 101 11.18 -22.74 -1.94
CA GLY A 101 10.42 -23.20 -3.09
C GLY A 101 9.38 -22.20 -3.55
N LYS A 102 8.49 -22.65 -4.44
CA LYS A 102 7.38 -21.82 -4.92
C LYS A 102 6.21 -21.91 -3.95
N ILE A 103 5.93 -20.81 -3.28
CA ILE A 103 4.85 -20.70 -2.31
C ILE A 103 3.71 -19.92 -2.95
N LYS A 104 2.50 -20.46 -2.88
CA LYS A 104 1.28 -19.81 -3.37
C LYS A 104 0.58 -19.09 -2.22
N ILE A 105 0.42 -17.79 -2.37
CA ILE A 105 -0.44 -16.96 -1.51
C ILE A 105 -1.84 -16.97 -2.11
N LEU A 106 -2.84 -17.36 -1.33
CA LEU A 106 -4.22 -17.48 -1.77
C LEU A 106 -4.90 -16.11 -1.90
N GLN A 107 -6.18 -16.11 -2.22
CA GLN A 107 -6.98 -14.92 -2.42
C GLN A 107 -7.30 -14.24 -1.09
N ALA A 108 -7.19 -12.92 -1.04
CA ALA A 108 -7.86 -12.09 -0.05
C ALA A 108 -9.28 -11.78 -0.51
N THR A 109 -10.15 -11.43 0.43
CA THR A 109 -11.52 -11.01 0.15
C THR A 109 -11.82 -9.68 0.82
N VAL A 110 -12.72 -8.90 0.20
CA VAL A 110 -13.24 -7.65 0.73
C VAL A 110 -14.68 -7.46 0.25
N LYS A 111 -15.51 -6.79 1.03
CA LYS A 111 -16.86 -6.43 0.65
C LYS A 111 -16.89 -4.96 0.24
N ILE A 112 -17.29 -4.67 -1.01
CA ILE A 112 -17.41 -3.31 -1.55
C ILE A 112 -18.83 -3.13 -2.05
N SER A 113 -19.55 -2.14 -1.54
CA SER A 113 -20.95 -1.86 -1.92
C SER A 113 -21.88 -3.09 -1.85
N GLY A 114 -21.63 -3.97 -0.88
CA GLY A 114 -22.43 -5.18 -0.65
C GLY A 114 -21.97 -6.41 -1.44
N GLU A 115 -21.05 -6.27 -2.40
CA GLU A 115 -20.50 -7.35 -3.21
C GLU A 115 -19.12 -7.80 -2.71
N ILE A 116 -18.82 -9.10 -2.88
CA ILE A 116 -17.55 -9.69 -2.46
C ILE A 116 -16.56 -9.70 -3.62
N TYR A 117 -15.45 -8.99 -3.46
CA TYR A 117 -14.32 -8.97 -4.36
C TYR A 117 -13.19 -9.86 -3.84
N LYS A 118 -12.46 -10.49 -4.76
CA LYS A 118 -11.35 -11.39 -4.43
C LYS A 118 -10.12 -11.02 -5.26
N THR A 119 -8.95 -11.07 -4.64
CA THR A 119 -7.70 -10.90 -5.37
C THR A 119 -7.34 -12.16 -6.16
N SER A 120 -6.49 -12.02 -7.16
CA SER A 120 -5.85 -13.17 -7.80
C SER A 120 -4.81 -13.78 -6.86
N PRO A 121 -4.66 -15.13 -6.86
CA PRO A 121 -3.58 -15.79 -6.11
C PRO A 121 -2.21 -15.37 -6.68
N LEU A 122 -1.21 -15.30 -5.80
CA LEU A 122 0.16 -14.92 -6.16
C LEU A 122 1.12 -16.07 -5.90
N ILE A 123 2.21 -16.12 -6.67
CA ILE A 123 3.28 -17.10 -6.48
C ILE A 123 4.56 -16.33 -6.12
N VAL A 124 5.21 -16.79 -5.05
CA VAL A 124 6.48 -16.28 -4.56
C VAL A 124 7.50 -17.40 -4.62
N GLU A 125 8.67 -17.13 -5.21
CA GLU A 125 9.80 -18.06 -5.22
C GLU A 125 10.74 -17.72 -4.06
N VAL A 126 10.87 -18.64 -3.12
CA VAL A 126 11.78 -18.52 -1.98
C VAL A 126 13.02 -19.37 -2.23
N THR A 127 14.17 -18.73 -2.30
CA THR A 127 15.47 -19.38 -2.48
C THR A 127 16.17 -19.67 -1.16
N SER A 128 17.38 -20.21 -1.19
CA SER A 128 18.26 -20.25 -0.03
C SER A 128 18.46 -18.84 0.53
N ALA A 129 18.87 -18.76 1.80
CA ALA A 129 19.29 -17.49 2.36
C ALA A 129 20.28 -16.80 1.39
N VAL A 130 20.02 -15.53 1.13
CA VAL A 130 20.98 -14.72 0.34
C VAL A 130 22.13 -14.41 1.29
N ASP A 131 23.35 -14.70 0.84
CA ASP A 131 24.54 -14.21 1.55
C ASP A 131 24.45 -12.68 1.54
N LYS A 132 24.12 -12.11 2.69
CA LYS A 132 24.35 -10.68 2.89
C LYS A 132 25.85 -10.51 2.77
N PRO A 133 26.34 -9.57 1.96
CA PRO A 133 27.79 -9.34 1.90
C PRO A 133 28.28 -9.11 3.33
N ASN A 134 29.02 -10.07 3.86
CA ASN A 134 29.71 -9.93 5.16
C ASN A 134 30.92 -8.98 5.01
N ASP A 135 30.79 -7.96 4.18
CA ASP A 135 31.78 -6.91 4.11
C ASP A 135 31.44 -5.90 5.22
N PRO A 136 32.27 -5.86 6.30
CA PRO A 136 32.08 -4.90 7.39
C PRO A 136 32.13 -3.44 6.92
N ASN A 137 32.60 -3.21 5.69
CA ASN A 137 32.70 -1.89 5.08
C ASN A 137 31.52 -1.59 4.14
N ASN A 138 30.61 -2.54 3.92
CA ASN A 138 29.43 -2.29 3.10
C ASN A 138 28.42 -1.41 3.86
N ILE A 139 28.18 -0.21 3.35
CA ILE A 139 27.33 0.80 3.97
C ILE A 139 25.90 0.27 4.20
N ASP A 140 25.35 -0.49 3.25
CA ASP A 140 24.00 -1.03 3.35
C ASP A 140 23.89 -2.09 4.46
N TYR A 141 24.90 -2.94 4.61
CA TYR A 141 24.97 -3.91 5.69
C TYR A 141 25.07 -3.23 7.07
N ILE A 142 25.94 -2.22 7.17
CA ILE A 142 26.12 -1.44 8.40
C ILE A 142 24.82 -0.72 8.77
N ALA A 143 24.11 -0.15 7.79
CA ALA A 143 22.87 0.54 8.03
C ALA A 143 21.76 -0.41 8.50
N ASP A 144 21.58 -1.56 7.83
CA ASP A 144 20.55 -2.54 8.16
C ASP A 144 20.65 -3.09 9.59
N GLU A 145 21.89 -3.24 10.09
CA GLU A 145 22.16 -3.76 11.44
C GLU A 145 22.17 -2.67 12.54
N ASN A 146 22.41 -1.43 12.17
CA ASN A 146 22.72 -0.39 13.15
C ASN A 146 21.80 0.83 13.12
N ILE A 147 20.81 0.89 12.21
CA ILE A 147 19.83 1.99 12.15
C ILE A 147 18.43 1.42 12.26
N HIS A 148 17.64 1.96 13.18
CA HIS A 148 16.22 1.59 13.35
C HIS A 148 15.37 2.85 13.48
N LEU A 149 14.40 3.02 12.57
CA LEU A 149 13.38 4.05 12.68
C LEU A 149 12.11 3.44 13.30
N VAL A 150 11.68 3.99 14.42
CA VAL A 150 10.51 3.54 15.17
C VAL A 150 9.49 4.67 15.24
N ALA A 151 8.23 4.38 14.92
CA ALA A 151 7.10 5.28 15.16
C ALA A 151 6.38 4.82 16.43
N GLU A 152 6.37 5.65 17.46
CA GLU A 152 5.59 5.42 18.69
C GLU A 152 4.32 6.25 18.64
N ILE A 153 3.18 5.64 18.93
CA ILE A 153 1.89 6.29 18.99
C ILE A 153 1.39 6.31 20.44
N SER A 154 0.88 7.46 20.90
CA SER A 154 0.41 7.63 22.27
C SER A 154 -0.83 6.79 22.60
N ASN A 155 -1.72 6.60 21.64
CA ASN A 155 -2.91 5.77 21.75
C ASN A 155 -3.23 5.13 20.40
N SER A 156 -3.24 3.80 20.33
CA SER A 156 -3.53 3.05 19.10
C SER A 156 -5.02 2.87 18.81
N ASN A 157 -5.90 3.24 19.76
CA ASN A 157 -7.34 3.13 19.62
C ASN A 157 -8.04 4.38 20.15
N PRO A 158 -7.81 5.56 19.50
CA PRO A 158 -8.34 6.83 19.96
C PRO A 158 -9.84 6.94 19.73
N TYR A 159 -10.52 7.71 20.60
CA TYR A 159 -11.88 8.14 20.35
C TYR A 159 -11.95 9.21 19.27
N LEU A 160 -13.13 9.41 18.70
CA LEU A 160 -13.37 10.51 17.76
C LEU A 160 -13.06 11.86 18.41
N ASN A 161 -12.28 12.70 17.73
CA ASN A 161 -11.74 13.98 18.21
C ASN A 161 -10.71 13.87 19.35
N GLU A 162 -10.21 12.70 19.67
CA GLU A 162 -9.10 12.54 20.60
C GLU A 162 -7.77 12.90 19.90
N GLY A 163 -6.95 13.71 20.59
CA GLY A 163 -5.60 14.03 20.12
C GLY A 163 -4.65 12.86 20.35
N ILE A 164 -3.96 12.44 19.31
CA ILE A 164 -2.89 11.44 19.41
C ILE A 164 -1.54 12.06 19.03
N THR A 165 -0.49 11.57 19.65
CA THR A 165 0.89 11.97 19.31
C THR A 165 1.60 10.80 18.65
N ILE A 166 2.25 11.06 17.51
CA ILE A 166 3.14 10.12 16.85
C ILE A 166 4.56 10.66 16.97
N LEU A 167 5.44 9.87 17.57
CA LEU A 167 6.84 10.23 17.77
C LEU A 167 7.73 9.30 16.93
N TYR A 168 8.44 9.86 15.96
CA TYR A 168 9.44 9.14 15.18
C TYR A 168 10.78 9.18 15.90
N LYS A 169 11.32 8.01 16.26
CA LYS A 169 12.61 7.84 16.91
C LYS A 169 13.58 7.12 16.00
N LEU A 170 14.71 7.73 15.75
CA LEU A 170 15.81 7.12 15.01
C LEU A 170 16.85 6.60 16.02
N TYR A 171 16.94 5.28 16.11
CA TYR A 171 17.98 4.61 16.90
C TYR A 171 19.14 4.24 16.00
N TYR A 172 20.34 4.56 16.43
CA TYR A 172 21.56 4.17 15.72
C TYR A 172 22.68 3.89 16.70
N ARG A 173 23.60 3.04 16.32
CA ARG A 173 24.79 2.68 17.12
C ARG A 173 26.06 2.72 16.30
N ASN A 174 27.22 2.70 16.97
CA ASN A 174 28.52 2.60 16.27
C ASN A 174 28.54 1.44 15.27
N PRO A 175 29.14 1.62 14.06
CA PRO A 175 30.02 2.74 13.69
C PRO A 175 29.30 3.92 13.00
N ILE A 176 27.96 4.01 13.08
CA ILE A 176 27.19 5.02 12.35
C ILE A 176 27.20 6.35 13.09
N THR A 177 27.48 7.42 12.34
CA THR A 177 27.32 8.80 12.79
C THR A 177 26.34 9.51 11.88
N ILE A 178 25.31 10.11 12.46
CA ILE A 178 24.31 10.89 11.71
C ILE A 178 24.76 12.34 11.69
N SER A 179 25.19 12.82 10.52
CA SER A 179 25.64 14.20 10.32
C SER A 179 24.48 15.13 9.97
N ASP A 180 23.50 14.63 9.20
CA ASP A 180 22.31 15.38 8.80
C ASP A 180 21.11 14.45 8.60
N VAL A 181 19.91 15.03 8.71
CA VAL A 181 18.65 14.34 8.47
C VAL A 181 17.80 15.24 7.59
N GLN A 182 17.49 14.76 6.39
CA GLN A 182 16.58 15.41 5.47
C GLN A 182 15.27 14.62 5.37
N GLU A 183 14.15 15.29 5.56
CA GLU A 183 12.85 14.74 5.28
C GLU A 183 12.59 14.83 3.76
N LEU A 184 12.48 13.68 3.11
CA LEU A 184 12.21 13.62 1.66
C LEU A 184 10.72 13.69 1.37
N GLU A 185 9.91 13.09 2.23
CA GLU A 185 8.45 13.06 2.12
C GLU A 185 7.83 13.04 3.52
N SER A 186 6.90 13.96 3.76
CA SER A 186 6.14 13.96 5.02
C SER A 186 5.10 12.85 5.04
N PRO A 187 4.91 12.16 6.18
CA PRO A 187 3.83 11.22 6.35
C PRO A 187 2.47 11.87 6.10
N LYS A 188 1.60 11.19 5.34
CA LYS A 188 0.23 11.64 5.09
C LYS A 188 -0.71 11.00 6.10
N PHE A 189 -1.39 11.82 6.87
CA PHE A 189 -2.40 11.38 7.83
C PHE A 189 -3.79 11.74 7.29
N SER A 190 -4.35 10.85 6.46
CA SER A 190 -5.71 11.03 5.95
C SER A 190 -6.69 11.02 7.12
N ASP A 191 -7.68 11.91 7.08
CA ASP A 191 -8.75 12.05 8.08
C ASP A 191 -8.31 12.54 9.47
N PHE A 192 -7.05 12.98 9.63
CA PHE A 192 -6.54 13.64 10.83
C PHE A 192 -6.13 15.08 10.51
N TRP A 193 -6.48 15.98 11.41
CA TRP A 193 -5.84 17.28 11.45
C TRP A 193 -4.47 17.11 12.13
N ASN A 194 -3.40 17.45 11.45
CA ASN A 194 -2.04 17.27 11.98
C ASN A 194 -1.40 18.60 12.37
N HIS A 195 -0.63 18.56 13.44
CA HIS A 195 0.23 19.64 13.89
C HIS A 195 1.65 19.12 14.13
N ILE A 196 2.63 19.72 13.46
CA ILE A 196 4.02 19.31 13.59
C ILE A 196 4.63 19.99 14.81
N ILE A 197 5.04 19.20 15.80
CA ILE A 197 5.75 19.68 17.00
C ILE A 197 7.24 19.53 16.74
N LYS A 198 7.97 20.66 16.67
CA LYS A 198 9.42 20.65 16.59
C LYS A 198 10.04 20.31 17.94
N ILE A 199 10.61 19.11 18.05
CA ILE A 199 11.33 18.68 19.25
C ILE A 199 12.80 19.01 19.05
N PRO A 200 13.49 19.63 20.06
CA PRO A 200 14.93 19.81 20.00
C PRO A 200 15.64 18.47 19.84
N LYS A 201 16.57 18.38 18.89
CA LYS A 201 17.41 17.19 18.69
C LYS A 201 18.24 16.96 19.96
N LYS A 202 17.84 16.05 20.84
CA LYS A 202 18.67 15.56 21.94
C LYS A 202 19.14 14.17 21.57
N SER A 203 20.43 14.01 21.26
CA SER A 203 21.04 12.69 21.29
C SER A 203 21.13 12.26 22.76
N ARG A 204 20.52 11.14 23.10
CA ARG A 204 20.81 10.41 24.34
C ARG A 204 21.81 9.33 23.97
N LEU A 205 23.01 9.45 24.47
CA LEU A 205 24.01 8.40 24.49
C LEU A 205 23.58 7.30 25.46
#